data_5aec2bb7e2026bee37c631fb78f2db3c
#
_entry.id   5aec2bb7e2026bee37c631fb78f2db3c
#
_cell.length_a   1.000
_cell.length_b   1.000
_cell.length_c   1.000
_cell.angle_alpha   90.00
_cell.angle_beta   90.00
_cell.angle_gamma   90.00
#
_symmetry.space_group_name_H-M   'P 1'
#
loop_
_entity.id
_entity.type
_entity.pdbx_description
1 polymer ?
#
loop_
_entity_poly.entity_id
_entity_poly.type
_entity_poly.pdbx_seq_one_letter_code
_entity_poly.pdbx_strand_id
1 'polypeptide(L)'
;MKTIEIRRHSIRSKPGDHLNQQGITLARLVGENLGPFDRVITSTLPRAFETAIAMGFAVDEQIELMSTYGNDIEREAPWPLSCAGYAEVVRKGGAAARYADQLVAIYTKLANYLSDGRAALVINHGGVAEMGAVSCLPNADHFAWGSHFEPCEGIRLFWEDGKFVIGEILRVSI
;
A
#
# COMPACT_ATOMS: atom_id res chain seq x y z
N MET A 1 5.71 -5.68 -18.94
CA MET A 1 5.04 -4.82 -17.91
C MET A 1 5.28 -5.42 -16.55
N LYS A 2 5.70 -4.63 -15.56
CA LYS A 2 5.96 -5.04 -14.17
C LYS A 2 4.81 -4.57 -13.29
N THR A 3 4.58 -5.21 -12.14
CA THR A 3 3.50 -4.80 -11.23
C THR A 3 3.99 -4.66 -9.79
N ILE A 4 3.44 -3.69 -9.09
CA ILE A 4 3.58 -3.54 -7.63
C ILE A 4 2.18 -3.56 -7.04
N GLU A 5 1.92 -4.53 -6.20
CA GLU A 5 0.68 -4.64 -5.45
C GLU A 5 0.89 -4.06 -4.05
N ILE A 6 0.19 -2.98 -3.74
CA ILE A 6 0.25 -2.30 -2.44
C ILE A 6 -1.04 -2.61 -1.71
N ARG A 7 -0.94 -3.18 -0.51
CA ARG A 7 -2.09 -3.51 0.32
C ARG A 7 -1.96 -2.95 1.73
N ARG A 8 -3.08 -2.54 2.29
CA ARG A 8 -3.20 -2.28 3.72
C ARG A 8 -3.11 -3.60 4.49
N HIS A 9 -2.46 -3.58 5.67
CA HIS A 9 -2.45 -4.72 6.58
C HIS A 9 -3.86 -5.21 6.94
N SER A 10 -3.96 -6.44 7.44
CA SER A 10 -5.21 -7.06 7.86
C SER A 10 -5.69 -6.56 9.23
N ILE A 11 -6.76 -7.15 9.76
CA ILE A 11 -7.44 -6.72 10.99
C ILE A 11 -6.55 -6.98 12.21
N ARG A 12 -6.29 -5.93 13.00
CA ARG A 12 -5.48 -5.98 14.21
C ARG A 12 -6.31 -6.00 15.48
N SER A 13 -5.74 -6.46 16.57
CA SER A 13 -6.25 -6.25 17.91
C SER A 13 -6.16 -4.77 18.31
N LYS A 14 -7.14 -4.28 19.04
CA LYS A 14 -7.14 -2.92 19.61
C LYS A 14 -7.40 -2.98 21.12
N PRO A 15 -6.54 -2.40 21.96
CA PRO A 15 -5.24 -1.82 21.60
C PRO A 15 -4.22 -2.87 21.22
N GLY A 16 -3.25 -2.54 20.36
CA GLY A 16 -2.13 -3.43 20.02
C GLY A 16 -1.75 -3.34 18.55
N ASP A 17 -0.60 -3.93 18.24
CA ASP A 17 0.01 -3.87 16.91
C ASP A 17 -0.04 -5.18 16.12
N HIS A 18 -0.50 -6.25 16.76
CA HIS A 18 -0.59 -7.57 16.17
C HIS A 18 -1.95 -7.84 15.51
N LEU A 19 -1.99 -8.71 14.51
CA LEU A 19 -3.23 -9.21 13.94
C LEU A 19 -4.05 -9.97 15.00
N ASN A 20 -5.37 -9.85 14.92
CA ASN A 20 -6.25 -10.75 15.64
C ASN A 20 -6.56 -12.01 14.77
N GLN A 21 -7.29 -12.97 15.33
CA GLN A 21 -7.60 -14.22 14.63
C GLN A 21 -8.41 -13.99 13.35
N GLN A 22 -9.31 -13.00 13.33
CA GLN A 22 -10.06 -12.62 12.14
C GLN A 22 -9.14 -12.07 11.04
N GLY A 23 -8.15 -11.25 11.45
CA GLY A 23 -7.15 -10.70 10.53
C GLY A 23 -6.26 -11.78 9.91
N ILE A 24 -5.87 -12.78 10.67
CA ILE A 24 -5.12 -13.94 10.16
C ILE A 24 -5.98 -14.71 9.14
N THR A 25 -7.23 -14.97 9.46
CA THR A 25 -8.15 -15.67 8.56
C THR A 25 -8.37 -14.91 7.26
N LEU A 26 -8.63 -13.59 7.36
CA LEU A 26 -8.80 -12.73 6.18
C LEU A 26 -7.55 -12.71 5.30
N ALA A 27 -6.37 -12.51 5.90
CA ALA A 27 -5.12 -12.48 5.15
C ALA A 27 -4.84 -13.81 4.42
N ARG A 28 -5.13 -14.95 5.05
CA ARG A 28 -5.03 -16.28 4.41
C ARG A 28 -5.93 -16.41 3.20
N LEU A 29 -7.22 -16.05 3.34
CA LEU A 29 -8.18 -16.11 2.22
C LEU A 29 -7.75 -15.24 1.05
N VAL A 30 -7.30 -14.01 1.32
CA VAL A 30 -6.80 -13.12 0.28
C VAL A 30 -5.54 -13.71 -0.37
N GLY A 31 -4.65 -14.27 0.41
CA GLY A 31 -3.38 -14.85 -0.04
C GLY A 31 -3.52 -16.05 -0.99
N GLU A 32 -4.62 -16.83 -0.90
CA GLU A 32 -4.85 -18.03 -1.72
C GLU A 32 -4.78 -17.78 -3.24
N ASN A 33 -5.09 -16.56 -3.67
CA ASN A 33 -5.15 -16.19 -5.09
C ASN A 33 -4.12 -15.11 -5.47
N LEU A 34 -3.09 -14.90 -4.65
CA LEU A 34 -2.06 -13.90 -4.88
C LEU A 34 -0.76 -14.50 -5.39
N GLY A 35 0.00 -13.65 -6.08
CA GLY A 35 1.36 -13.98 -6.52
C GLY A 35 1.43 -14.75 -7.84
N PRO A 36 2.59 -15.30 -8.18
CA PRO A 36 3.82 -15.22 -7.38
C PRO A 36 4.41 -13.80 -7.33
N PHE A 37 5.12 -13.50 -6.23
CA PHE A 37 5.86 -12.25 -6.07
C PHE A 37 7.36 -12.54 -5.95
N ASP A 38 8.17 -11.75 -6.67
CA ASP A 38 9.64 -11.85 -6.61
C ASP A 38 10.22 -11.07 -5.44
N ARG A 39 9.44 -10.14 -4.90
CA ARG A 39 9.84 -9.31 -3.78
C ARG A 39 8.62 -9.02 -2.89
N VAL A 40 8.80 -9.17 -1.59
CA VAL A 40 7.76 -8.84 -0.60
C VAL A 40 8.36 -7.88 0.43
N ILE A 41 7.77 -6.70 0.53
CA ILE A 41 8.22 -5.63 1.41
C ILE A 41 7.08 -5.26 2.36
N THR A 42 7.40 -5.04 3.63
CA THR A 42 6.42 -4.56 4.61
C THR A 42 6.93 -3.34 5.36
N SER A 43 6.05 -2.64 6.04
CA SER A 43 6.46 -1.74 7.12
C SER A 43 7.08 -2.55 8.27
N THR A 44 7.71 -1.86 9.22
CA THR A 44 8.31 -2.50 10.40
C THR A 44 7.30 -2.86 11.50
N LEU A 45 6.04 -2.42 11.38
CA LEU A 45 5.01 -2.73 12.38
C LEU A 45 4.52 -4.19 12.26
N PRO A 46 4.35 -4.91 13.39
CA PRO A 46 4.00 -6.32 13.40
C PRO A 46 2.82 -6.68 12.51
N ARG A 47 1.73 -5.92 12.55
CA ARG A 47 0.53 -6.19 11.74
C ARG A 47 0.76 -6.22 10.23
N ALA A 48 1.72 -5.44 9.72
CA ALA A 48 2.06 -5.47 8.29
C ALA A 48 2.88 -6.72 7.94
N PHE A 49 3.90 -7.03 8.75
CA PHE A 49 4.71 -8.24 8.62
C PHE A 49 3.84 -9.50 8.73
N GLU A 50 3.02 -9.60 9.77
CA GLU A 50 2.14 -10.74 10.03
C GLU A 50 1.11 -10.93 8.91
N THR A 51 0.65 -9.84 8.28
CA THR A 51 -0.26 -9.93 7.11
C THR A 51 0.43 -10.64 5.95
N ALA A 52 1.66 -10.29 5.60
CA ALA A 52 2.41 -10.96 4.53
C ALA A 52 2.62 -12.46 4.84
N ILE A 53 3.00 -12.79 6.08
CA ILE A 53 3.18 -14.18 6.52
C ILE A 53 1.86 -14.96 6.46
N ALA A 54 0.76 -14.37 6.93
CA ALA A 54 -0.55 -15.01 6.89
C ALA A 54 -1.07 -15.20 5.45
N MET A 55 -0.71 -14.31 4.52
CA MET A 55 -0.96 -14.46 3.08
C MET A 55 -0.11 -15.58 2.43
N GLY A 56 0.88 -16.12 3.14
CA GLY A 56 1.74 -17.20 2.65
C GLY A 56 3.06 -16.74 2.04
N PHE A 57 3.49 -15.51 2.27
CA PHE A 57 4.71 -14.93 1.70
C PHE A 57 5.78 -14.66 2.76
N ALA A 58 7.02 -15.05 2.49
CA ALA A 58 8.17 -14.59 3.24
C ALA A 58 8.43 -13.09 2.95
N VAL A 59 8.87 -12.36 3.96
CA VAL A 59 9.20 -10.93 3.85
C VAL A 59 10.69 -10.77 3.57
N ASP A 60 11.03 -10.11 2.46
CA ASP A 60 12.41 -9.84 2.07
C ASP A 60 13.01 -8.62 2.76
N GLU A 61 12.18 -7.60 3.02
CA GLU A 61 12.63 -6.32 3.56
C GLU A 61 11.51 -5.64 4.35
N GLN A 62 11.89 -4.97 5.44
CA GLN A 62 11.00 -4.09 6.20
C GLN A 62 11.50 -2.65 6.10
N ILE A 63 10.59 -1.70 5.81
CA ILE A 63 10.93 -0.29 5.62
C ILE A 63 10.20 0.57 6.64
N GLU A 64 10.96 1.22 7.53
CA GLU A 64 10.44 2.07 8.61
C GLU A 64 9.62 3.25 8.09
N LEU A 65 10.02 3.86 6.98
CA LEU A 65 9.29 4.99 6.39
C LEU A 65 7.80 4.68 6.13
N MET A 66 7.47 3.42 5.85
CA MET A 66 6.08 3.00 5.61
C MET A 66 5.29 2.69 6.88
N SER A 67 5.89 2.81 8.07
CA SER A 67 5.26 2.38 9.33
C SER A 67 4.34 3.42 9.92
N THR A 68 4.83 4.63 10.08
CA THR A 68 4.09 5.76 10.63
C THR A 68 4.55 7.06 10.00
N TYR A 69 3.70 8.05 10.04
CA TYR A 69 4.03 9.42 9.67
C TYR A 69 3.75 10.38 10.84
N GLY A 70 4.40 11.53 10.83
CA GLY A 70 4.33 12.50 11.92
C GLY A 70 3.02 13.27 11.99
N ASN A 71 2.85 14.01 13.08
CA ASN A 71 1.66 14.81 13.36
C ASN A 71 1.36 15.87 12.29
N ASP A 72 2.36 16.35 11.56
CA ASP A 72 2.15 17.31 10.48
C ASP A 72 1.36 16.70 9.32
N ILE A 73 1.68 15.46 8.98
CA ILE A 73 0.95 14.72 7.95
C ILE A 73 -0.45 14.36 8.44
N GLU A 74 -0.59 13.91 9.68
CA GLU A 74 -1.89 13.59 10.28
C GLU A 74 -2.84 14.81 10.30
N ARG A 75 -2.31 16.01 10.53
CA ARG A 75 -3.11 17.26 10.46
C ARG A 75 -3.55 17.61 9.05
N GLU A 76 -2.69 17.38 8.05
CA GLU A 76 -3.03 17.62 6.64
C GLU A 76 -3.97 16.55 6.07
N ALA A 77 -3.78 15.29 6.47
CA ALA A 77 -4.48 14.13 5.95
C ALA A 77 -5.01 13.23 7.09
N PRO A 78 -6.00 13.70 7.88
CA PRO A 78 -6.56 12.94 8.98
C PRO A 78 -7.21 11.65 8.46
N TRP A 79 -6.89 10.54 9.11
CA TRP A 79 -7.46 9.24 8.77
C TRP A 79 -8.94 9.13 9.21
N PRO A 80 -9.84 8.56 8.39
CA PRO A 80 -9.65 8.17 6.98
C PRO A 80 -10.12 9.25 6.00
N LEU A 81 -9.46 9.34 4.85
CA LEU A 81 -9.93 10.10 3.70
C LEU A 81 -10.23 9.15 2.52
N SER A 82 -11.08 9.57 1.57
CA SER A 82 -11.22 8.88 0.29
C SER A 82 -9.93 8.99 -0.53
N CYS A 83 -9.76 8.16 -1.56
CA CYS A 83 -8.61 8.28 -2.47
C CYS A 83 -8.54 9.68 -3.12
N ALA A 84 -9.68 10.26 -3.53
CA ALA A 84 -9.73 11.64 -4.01
C ALA A 84 -9.33 12.65 -2.93
N GLY A 85 -9.69 12.43 -1.67
CA GLY A 85 -9.28 13.26 -0.54
C GLY A 85 -7.77 13.26 -0.33
N TYR A 86 -7.13 12.10 -0.38
CA TYR A 86 -5.66 11.99 -0.32
C TYR A 86 -4.99 12.68 -1.52
N ALA A 87 -5.52 12.51 -2.73
CA ALA A 87 -5.01 13.19 -3.91
C ALA A 87 -5.08 14.73 -3.79
N GLU A 88 -6.15 15.25 -3.21
CA GLU A 88 -6.32 16.68 -2.93
C GLU A 88 -5.25 17.19 -1.95
N VAL A 89 -5.03 16.47 -0.84
CA VAL A 89 -4.00 16.82 0.16
C VAL A 89 -2.61 16.83 -0.46
N VAL A 90 -2.27 15.80 -1.23
CA VAL A 90 -0.96 15.71 -1.91
C VAL A 90 -0.76 16.89 -2.89
N ARG A 91 -1.79 17.27 -3.65
CA ARG A 91 -1.72 18.42 -4.57
C ARG A 91 -1.42 19.75 -3.89
N LYS A 92 -1.72 19.90 -2.60
CA LYS A 92 -1.42 21.12 -1.83
C LYS A 92 0.07 21.34 -1.55
N GLY A 93 0.92 20.33 -1.74
CA GLY A 93 2.38 20.46 -1.67
C GLY A 93 2.98 20.58 -0.27
N GLY A 94 2.26 20.15 0.78
CA GLY A 94 2.70 20.22 2.18
C GLY A 94 3.55 19.02 2.64
N ALA A 95 3.49 18.70 3.93
CA ALA A 95 4.21 17.59 4.54
C ALA A 95 3.76 16.24 3.97
N ALA A 96 2.45 16.07 3.75
CA ALA A 96 1.91 14.86 3.13
C ALA A 96 2.43 14.65 1.71
N ALA A 97 2.56 15.69 0.91
CA ALA A 97 3.14 15.60 -0.44
C ALA A 97 4.60 15.16 -0.41
N ARG A 98 5.42 15.73 0.47
CA ARG A 98 6.84 15.33 0.63
C ARG A 98 6.97 13.88 1.08
N TYR A 99 6.10 13.44 1.98
CA TYR A 99 6.06 12.05 2.41
C TYR A 99 5.64 11.11 1.26
N ALA A 100 4.62 11.49 0.50
CA ALA A 100 4.19 10.74 -0.67
C ALA A 100 5.28 10.61 -1.74
N ASP A 101 6.08 11.65 -1.97
CA ASP A 101 7.25 11.61 -2.87
C ASP A 101 8.28 10.56 -2.43
N GLN A 102 8.50 10.42 -1.11
CA GLN A 102 9.39 9.38 -0.57
C GLN A 102 8.81 7.97 -0.80
N LEU A 103 7.50 7.78 -0.68
CA LEU A 103 6.85 6.51 -1.02
C LEU A 103 6.98 6.19 -2.52
N VAL A 104 6.76 7.17 -3.39
CA VAL A 104 6.96 7.01 -4.84
C VAL A 104 8.40 6.59 -5.16
N ALA A 105 9.39 7.17 -4.48
CA ALA A 105 10.80 6.79 -4.66
C ALA A 105 11.05 5.31 -4.29
N ILE A 106 10.45 4.82 -3.21
CA ILE A 106 10.52 3.40 -2.81
C ILE A 106 9.90 2.52 -3.90
N TYR A 107 8.69 2.84 -4.35
CA TYR A 107 7.99 2.03 -5.34
C TYR A 107 8.67 2.06 -6.71
N THR A 108 9.23 3.21 -7.11
CA THR A 108 10.04 3.34 -8.32
C THR A 108 11.30 2.47 -8.26
N LYS A 109 12.02 2.48 -7.13
CA LYS A 109 13.19 1.63 -6.93
C LYS A 109 12.82 0.16 -7.01
N LEU A 110 11.70 -0.22 -6.40
CA LEU A 110 11.18 -1.59 -6.44
C LEU A 110 10.80 -2.02 -7.87
N ALA A 111 10.10 -1.17 -8.63
CA ALA A 111 9.76 -1.44 -10.03
C ALA A 111 11.00 -1.59 -10.92
N ASN A 112 12.03 -0.78 -10.68
CA ASN A 112 13.29 -0.90 -11.42
C ASN A 112 14.05 -2.19 -11.08
N TYR A 113 13.94 -2.69 -9.85
CA TYR A 113 14.55 -3.96 -9.44
C TYR A 113 13.92 -5.17 -10.14
N LEU A 114 12.60 -5.15 -10.38
CA LEU A 114 11.89 -6.27 -11.01
C LEU A 114 12.29 -6.45 -12.48
N SER A 115 12.32 -7.71 -12.93
CA SER A 115 12.36 -8.06 -14.34
C SER A 115 10.98 -7.91 -14.99
N ASP A 116 10.92 -7.86 -16.31
CA ASP A 116 9.65 -7.79 -17.04
C ASP A 116 8.76 -8.99 -16.77
N GLY A 117 7.47 -8.72 -16.63
CA GLY A 117 6.45 -9.72 -16.29
C GLY A 117 6.43 -10.13 -14.80
N ARG A 118 7.27 -9.52 -13.98
CA ARG A 118 7.39 -9.88 -12.55
C ARG A 118 6.63 -8.90 -11.66
N ALA A 119 6.37 -9.34 -10.43
CA ALA A 119 5.54 -8.62 -9.47
C ALA A 119 6.21 -8.52 -8.09
N ALA A 120 5.87 -7.45 -7.37
CA ALA A 120 6.19 -7.28 -5.95
C ALA A 120 4.95 -7.02 -5.13
N LEU A 121 4.99 -7.41 -3.87
CA LEU A 121 3.97 -7.14 -2.86
C LEU A 121 4.52 -6.15 -1.82
N VAL A 122 3.73 -5.15 -1.50
CA VAL A 122 4.01 -4.18 -0.43
C VAL A 122 2.84 -4.18 0.56
N ILE A 123 3.12 -4.42 1.84
CA ILE A 123 2.11 -4.35 2.91
C ILE A 123 2.44 -3.17 3.83
N ASN A 124 1.51 -2.24 3.93
CA ASN A 124 1.65 -1.07 4.80
C ASN A 124 0.30 -0.69 5.46
N HIS A 125 0.00 0.59 5.61
CA HIS A 125 -1.09 1.08 6.45
C HIS A 125 -2.06 1.96 5.69
N GLY A 126 -3.25 2.12 6.24
CA GLY A 126 -4.20 3.12 5.78
C GLY A 126 -3.60 4.53 5.84
N GLY A 127 -3.89 5.36 4.86
CA GLY A 127 -3.24 6.64 4.62
C GLY A 127 -1.92 6.52 3.86
N VAL A 128 -1.02 5.63 4.28
CA VAL A 128 0.26 5.37 3.59
C VAL A 128 0.02 4.77 2.20
N ALA A 129 -0.79 3.73 2.11
CA ALA A 129 -1.11 3.07 0.85
C ALA A 129 -1.76 4.04 -0.14
N GLU A 130 -2.75 4.79 0.30
CA GLU A 130 -3.48 5.74 -0.55
C GLU A 130 -2.60 6.90 -1.00
N MET A 131 -1.83 7.55 -0.10
CA MET A 131 -0.93 8.65 -0.47
C MET A 131 0.13 8.21 -1.48
N GLY A 132 0.71 7.05 -1.30
CA GLY A 132 1.66 6.48 -2.26
C GLY A 132 1.01 6.19 -3.62
N ALA A 133 -0.18 5.59 -3.62
CA ALA A 133 -0.89 5.23 -4.84
C ALA A 133 -1.30 6.45 -5.68
N VAL A 134 -1.92 7.46 -5.05
CA VAL A 134 -2.36 8.68 -5.78
C VAL A 134 -1.17 9.46 -6.34
N SER A 135 -0.03 9.42 -5.66
CA SER A 135 1.19 10.09 -6.11
C SER A 135 1.91 9.34 -7.23
N CYS A 136 1.80 8.02 -7.30
CA CYS A 136 2.30 7.24 -8.43
C CYS A 136 1.50 7.52 -9.73
N LEU A 137 0.23 7.88 -9.61
CA LEU A 137 -0.68 8.13 -10.73
C LEU A 137 -1.42 9.47 -10.55
N PRO A 138 -0.72 10.62 -10.57
CA PRO A 138 -1.29 11.90 -10.20
C PRO A 138 -2.43 12.38 -11.11
N ASN A 139 -2.52 11.85 -12.32
CA ASN A 139 -3.53 12.22 -13.31
C ASN A 139 -4.68 11.20 -13.43
N ALA A 140 -4.72 10.17 -12.55
CA ALA A 140 -5.81 9.20 -12.56
C ALA A 140 -7.12 9.81 -12.01
N ASP A 141 -8.25 9.19 -12.35
CA ASP A 141 -9.54 9.53 -11.74
C ASP A 141 -9.62 8.92 -10.33
N HIS A 142 -9.06 9.64 -9.36
CA HIS A 142 -9.04 9.21 -7.97
C HIS A 142 -10.43 9.17 -7.31
N PHE A 143 -11.41 9.86 -7.89
CA PHE A 143 -12.80 9.74 -7.43
C PHE A 143 -13.37 8.36 -7.74
N ALA A 144 -13.06 7.82 -8.91
CA ALA A 144 -13.45 6.47 -9.30
C ALA A 144 -12.79 5.37 -8.43
N TRP A 145 -11.66 5.69 -7.76
CA TRP A 145 -11.02 4.74 -6.82
C TRP A 145 -11.82 4.56 -5.52
N GLY A 146 -12.70 5.49 -5.18
CA GLY A 146 -13.65 5.39 -4.07
C GLY A 146 -13.06 5.71 -2.70
N SER A 147 -13.54 4.99 -1.68
CA SER A 147 -13.14 5.16 -0.28
C SER A 147 -11.69 4.70 -0.03
N HIS A 148 -11.19 4.98 1.19
CA HIS A 148 -9.93 4.42 1.67
C HIS A 148 -9.91 2.88 1.56
N PHE A 149 -8.72 2.32 1.64
CA PHE A 149 -8.55 0.86 1.61
C PHE A 149 -8.90 0.25 2.96
N GLU A 150 -9.80 -0.72 2.96
CA GLU A 150 -10.11 -1.56 4.11
C GLU A 150 -9.03 -2.64 4.33
N PRO A 151 -9.05 -3.42 5.42
CA PRO A 151 -8.04 -4.46 5.66
C PRO A 151 -7.84 -5.40 4.47
N CYS A 152 -6.60 -5.62 4.08
CA CYS A 152 -6.15 -6.38 2.91
C CYS A 152 -6.52 -5.78 1.55
N GLU A 153 -7.24 -4.66 1.49
CA GLU A 153 -7.49 -3.94 0.25
C GLU A 153 -6.28 -3.09 -0.18
N GLY A 154 -6.29 -2.63 -1.41
CA GLY A 154 -5.21 -1.82 -1.94
C GLY A 154 -5.31 -1.53 -3.42
N ILE A 155 -4.17 -1.48 -4.07
CA ILE A 155 -4.04 -1.17 -5.49
C ILE A 155 -2.91 -1.99 -6.12
N ARG A 156 -3.10 -2.43 -7.35
CA ARG A 156 -2.05 -2.95 -8.21
C ARG A 156 -1.63 -1.87 -9.19
N LEU A 157 -0.38 -1.44 -9.12
CA LEU A 157 0.22 -0.45 -10.00
C LEU A 157 1.00 -1.15 -11.11
N PHE A 158 0.78 -0.72 -12.34
CA PHE A 158 1.48 -1.23 -13.51
C PHE A 158 2.58 -0.27 -13.94
N TRP A 159 3.79 -0.82 -14.15
CA TRP A 159 4.99 -0.08 -14.51
C TRP A 159 5.43 -0.41 -15.92
N GLU A 160 5.60 0.63 -16.74
CA GLU A 160 6.05 0.53 -18.13
C GLU A 160 6.83 1.78 -18.51
N ASP A 161 7.89 1.61 -19.27
CA ASP A 161 8.72 2.72 -19.81
C ASP A 161 9.15 3.75 -18.75
N GLY A 162 9.58 3.25 -17.58
CA GLY A 162 10.13 4.09 -16.53
C GLY A 162 9.10 4.85 -15.67
N LYS A 163 7.81 4.50 -15.74
CA LYS A 163 6.74 5.17 -14.96
C LYS A 163 5.58 4.21 -14.64
N PHE A 164 4.80 4.58 -13.64
CA PHE A 164 3.50 3.97 -13.39
C PHE A 164 2.48 4.48 -14.40
N VAL A 165 1.73 3.58 -15.02
CA VAL A 165 0.80 3.91 -16.13
C VAL A 165 -0.66 3.64 -15.80
N ILE A 166 -0.96 2.62 -14.99
CA ILE A 166 -2.32 2.19 -14.65
C ILE A 166 -2.36 1.75 -13.18
N GLY A 167 -3.49 1.94 -12.52
CA GLY A 167 -3.81 1.41 -11.20
C GLY A 167 -5.11 0.61 -11.24
N GLU A 168 -5.09 -0.60 -10.71
CA GLU A 168 -6.25 -1.46 -10.51
C GLU A 168 -6.58 -1.51 -9.02
N ILE A 169 -7.76 -1.04 -8.63
CA ILE A 169 -8.20 -1.07 -7.23
C ILE A 169 -8.57 -2.50 -6.81
N LEU A 170 -8.02 -2.93 -5.70
CA LEU A 170 -8.18 -4.27 -5.16
C LEU A 170 -9.09 -4.22 -3.94
N ARG A 171 -10.37 -4.50 -4.12
CA ARG A 171 -11.34 -4.63 -3.05
C ARG A 171 -11.46 -6.08 -2.62
N VAL A 172 -11.76 -6.30 -1.35
CA VAL A 172 -11.96 -7.62 -0.78
C VAL A 172 -13.46 -7.85 -0.63
N SER A 173 -13.99 -8.82 -1.38
CA SER A 173 -15.35 -9.32 -1.22
C SER A 173 -15.28 -10.61 -0.41
N ILE A 174 -15.91 -10.63 0.76
CA ILE A 174 -16.02 -11.79 1.65
C ILE A 174 -17.49 -12.25 1.65
#